data_05bf643b36abeeae13f64870fa7a8b8f
#
_entry.id   05bf643b36abeeae13f64870fa7a8b8f
#
_cell.length_a   1.000
_cell.length_b   1.000
_cell.length_c   1.000
_cell.angle_alpha   90.00
_cell.angle_beta   90.00
_cell.angle_gamma   90.00
#
_symmetry.space_group_name_H-M   'P 1'
#
loop_
_entity.id
_entity.type
_entity.pdbx_description
1 polymer ?
#
loop_
_entity_poly.entity_id
_entity_poly.type
_entity_poly.pdbx_seq_one_letter_code
_entity_poly.pdbx_strand_id
1 'polypeptide(L)'
;MIHLAREIAKAKIYPAVDLRTSRSRLIETGAVAEEHRVVAEQVRRVLAAALWNVGDPPEAAADRRMVERARKLQNYFTQPFFVAEPYTHRPGTYVRRDEALHTCRDILEGRYDDIPVKAFYFAGGIEEIRNRAAAVQ
;
A
#
# COMPACT_ATOMS: atom_id res chain seq x y z
N MET A 1 -17.57 -3.69 -1.67
CA MET A 1 -17.40 -3.69 -3.14
C MET A 1 -15.96 -3.38 -3.47
N ILE A 2 -15.31 -4.20 -4.32
CA ILE A 2 -13.94 -3.98 -4.80
C ILE A 2 -14.03 -3.43 -6.22
N HIS A 3 -13.39 -2.31 -6.47
CA HIS A 3 -13.33 -1.66 -7.77
C HIS A 3 -11.98 -1.93 -8.42
N LEU A 4 -12.00 -2.45 -9.63
CA LEU A 4 -10.80 -2.60 -10.46
C LEU A 4 -10.71 -1.43 -11.44
N ALA A 5 -9.53 -0.85 -11.59
CA ALA A 5 -9.31 0.28 -12.47
C ALA A 5 -8.24 -0.03 -13.52
N ARG A 6 -8.60 0.17 -14.79
CA ARG A 6 -7.68 -0.06 -15.92
C ARG A 6 -6.44 0.82 -15.86
N GLU A 7 -6.59 2.03 -15.34
CA GLU A 7 -5.46 2.99 -15.20
C GLU A 7 -4.41 2.50 -14.21
N ILE A 8 -4.85 1.80 -13.14
CA ILE A 8 -3.96 1.18 -12.16
C ILE A 8 -3.20 0.00 -12.80
N ALA A 9 -3.88 -0.80 -13.64
CA ALA A 9 -3.23 -1.87 -14.38
C ALA A 9 -2.20 -1.33 -15.39
N LYS A 10 -2.51 -0.23 -16.10
CA LYS A 10 -1.55 0.45 -16.99
C LYS A 10 -0.31 0.94 -16.25
N ALA A 11 -0.46 1.36 -14.99
CA ALA A 11 0.66 1.72 -14.12
C ALA A 11 1.43 0.52 -13.54
N LYS A 12 1.12 -0.70 -14.00
CA LYS A 12 1.72 -1.97 -13.53
C LYS A 12 1.52 -2.25 -12.03
N ILE A 13 0.43 -1.74 -11.47
CA ILE A 13 0.03 -1.98 -10.09
C ILE A 13 -0.96 -3.16 -10.06
N TYR A 14 -0.58 -4.25 -9.42
CA TYR A 14 -1.38 -5.48 -9.35
C TYR A 14 -1.45 -6.00 -7.91
N PRO A 15 -2.64 -6.45 -7.45
CA PRO A 15 -3.93 -6.41 -8.16
C PRO A 15 -4.38 -4.97 -8.44
N ALA A 16 -5.05 -4.75 -9.59
CA ALA A 16 -5.43 -3.42 -10.06
C ALA A 16 -6.66 -2.85 -9.31
N VAL A 17 -6.62 -2.88 -7.99
CA VAL A 17 -7.69 -2.43 -7.10
C VAL A 17 -7.57 -0.93 -6.85
N ASP A 18 -8.63 -0.19 -7.14
CA ASP A 18 -8.71 1.21 -6.74
C ASP A 18 -9.05 1.31 -5.25
N LEU A 19 -8.04 1.58 -4.44
CA LEU A 19 -8.16 1.70 -2.99
C LEU A 19 -8.99 2.91 -2.55
N ARG A 20 -9.16 3.91 -3.40
CA ARG A 20 -9.92 5.14 -3.11
C ARG A 20 -11.41 4.90 -3.21
N THR A 21 -11.85 4.14 -4.21
CA THR A 21 -13.26 3.88 -4.50
C THR A 21 -13.78 2.58 -3.93
N SER A 22 -12.89 1.63 -3.62
CA SER A 22 -13.27 0.37 -2.99
C SER A 22 -13.83 0.60 -1.59
N ARG A 23 -14.90 -0.12 -1.25
CA ARG A 23 -15.63 0.01 0.02
C ARG A 23 -15.86 -1.36 0.66
N SER A 24 -15.92 -1.36 1.99
CA SER A 24 -16.26 -2.55 2.78
C SER A 24 -17.41 -2.23 3.73
N ARG A 25 -18.53 -2.95 3.59
CA ARG A 25 -19.66 -2.82 4.51
C ARG A 25 -19.26 -3.12 5.95
N LEU A 26 -18.35 -4.07 6.17
CA LEU A 26 -17.90 -4.43 7.52
C LEU A 26 -17.20 -3.26 8.22
N ILE A 27 -16.45 -2.45 7.47
CA ILE A 27 -15.83 -1.23 8.01
C ILE A 27 -16.89 -0.16 8.27
N GLU A 28 -17.83 0.02 7.34
CA GLU A 28 -18.87 1.05 7.42
C GLU A 28 -19.88 0.78 8.54
N THR A 29 -20.21 -0.48 8.81
CA THR A 29 -21.16 -0.89 9.86
C THR A 29 -20.53 -1.06 11.24
N GLY A 30 -19.22 -0.84 11.38
CA GLY A 30 -18.52 -1.03 12.66
C GLY A 30 -18.34 -2.50 13.06
N ALA A 31 -18.50 -3.43 12.13
CA ALA A 31 -18.30 -4.87 12.39
C ALA A 31 -16.82 -5.29 12.51
N VAL A 32 -15.89 -4.33 12.38
CA VAL A 32 -14.45 -4.52 12.57
C VAL A 32 -13.96 -3.72 13.77
N ALA A 33 -12.82 -4.10 14.34
CA ALA A 33 -12.20 -3.37 15.43
C ALA A 33 -11.97 -1.90 15.06
N GLU A 34 -12.11 -1.00 16.03
CA GLU A 34 -11.93 0.45 15.85
C GLU A 34 -10.56 0.78 15.26
N GLU A 35 -9.51 0.11 15.72
CA GLU A 35 -8.15 0.28 15.18
C GLU A 35 -8.11 0.04 13.66
N HIS A 36 -8.77 -1.02 13.18
CA HIS A 36 -8.83 -1.31 11.76
C HIS A 36 -9.52 -0.18 10.98
N ARG A 37 -10.62 0.34 11.52
CA ARG A 37 -11.36 1.44 10.91
C ARG A 37 -10.51 2.70 10.80
N VAL A 38 -9.82 3.06 11.88
CA VAL A 38 -8.96 4.25 11.95
C VAL A 38 -7.80 4.14 10.95
N VAL A 39 -7.08 3.02 10.95
CA VAL A 39 -5.96 2.80 10.00
C VAL A 39 -6.44 2.83 8.56
N ALA A 40 -7.54 2.17 8.24
CA ALA A 40 -8.09 2.16 6.87
C ALA A 40 -8.50 3.57 6.40
N GLU A 41 -9.06 4.39 7.28
CA GLU A 41 -9.42 5.77 6.96
C GLU A 41 -8.18 6.65 6.74
N GLN A 42 -7.17 6.52 7.59
CA GLN A 42 -5.90 7.25 7.44
C GLN A 42 -5.19 6.88 6.13
N VAL A 43 -5.10 5.59 5.80
CA VAL A 43 -4.56 5.11 4.53
C VAL A 43 -5.28 5.76 3.35
N ARG A 44 -6.61 5.75 3.35
CA ARG A 44 -7.40 6.38 2.28
C ARG A 44 -7.15 7.87 2.15
N ARG A 45 -7.07 8.59 3.27
CA ARG A 45 -6.78 10.04 3.26
C ARG A 45 -5.42 10.32 2.64
N VAL A 46 -4.39 9.58 3.07
CA VAL A 46 -3.02 9.77 2.57
C VAL A 46 -2.93 9.44 1.08
N LEU A 47 -3.55 8.34 0.64
CA LEU A 47 -3.58 7.97 -0.78
C LEU A 47 -4.34 9.00 -1.62
N ALA A 48 -5.46 9.52 -1.12
CA ALA A 48 -6.24 10.53 -1.83
C ALA A 48 -5.47 11.85 -1.93
N ALA A 49 -4.84 12.31 -0.86
CA ALA A 49 -4.12 13.59 -0.84
C ALA A 49 -2.85 13.57 -1.71
N ALA A 50 -2.11 12.47 -1.69
CA ALA A 50 -0.79 12.42 -2.34
C ALA A 50 -0.82 11.94 -3.79
N LEU A 51 -1.79 11.12 -4.18
CA LEU A 51 -1.86 10.57 -5.53
C LEU A 51 -2.81 11.34 -6.46
N TRP A 52 -3.58 12.29 -5.93
CA TRP A 52 -4.45 13.15 -6.73
C TRP A 52 -3.70 14.27 -7.44
N ASN A 53 -2.62 14.75 -6.86
CA ASN A 53 -1.78 15.81 -7.43
C ASN A 53 -0.72 15.22 -8.38
N VAL A 54 -1.17 14.52 -9.43
CA VAL A 54 -0.29 14.03 -10.50
C VAL A 54 0.07 15.22 -11.40
N GLY A 55 1.08 15.98 -11.04
CA GLY A 55 1.53 17.09 -11.89
C GLY A 55 2.59 17.97 -11.24
N ASP A 56 2.41 18.36 -10.00
CA ASP A 56 3.36 19.24 -9.32
C ASP A 56 4.14 18.52 -8.22
N PRO A 57 5.48 18.60 -8.21
CA PRO A 57 6.26 18.10 -7.09
C PRO A 57 5.88 18.89 -5.83
N PRO A 58 5.69 18.24 -4.68
CA PRO A 58 5.35 18.91 -3.44
C PRO A 58 6.48 19.87 -3.03
N GLU A 59 6.14 21.13 -2.80
CA GLU A 59 7.12 22.17 -2.49
C GLU A 59 7.72 22.02 -1.08
N ALA A 60 6.90 21.59 -0.09
CA ALA A 60 7.33 21.44 1.28
C ALA A 60 7.92 20.05 1.58
N ALA A 61 8.92 19.98 2.47
CA ALA A 61 9.53 18.71 2.90
C ALA A 61 8.53 17.77 3.60
N ALA A 62 7.54 18.32 4.31
CA ALA A 62 6.47 17.55 4.94
C ALA A 62 5.57 16.89 3.89
N ASP A 63 5.26 17.60 2.82
CA ASP A 63 4.44 17.10 1.70
C ASP A 63 5.20 15.99 0.94
N ARG A 64 6.51 16.15 0.78
CA ARG A 64 7.36 15.10 0.17
C ARG A 64 7.34 13.80 0.95
N ARG A 65 7.46 13.86 2.29
CA ARG A 65 7.37 12.67 3.15
C ARG A 65 6.00 12.00 3.07
N MET A 66 4.94 12.79 3.04
CA MET A 66 3.58 12.26 2.89
C MET A 66 3.41 11.57 1.53
N VAL A 67 3.92 12.15 0.45
CA VAL A 67 3.91 11.52 -0.88
C VAL A 67 4.73 10.23 -0.91
N GLU A 68 5.90 10.21 -0.27
CA GLU A 68 6.70 8.98 -0.17
C GLU A 68 5.98 7.88 0.62
N ARG A 69 5.37 8.20 1.76
CA ARG A 69 4.56 7.25 2.53
C ARG A 69 3.35 6.75 1.75
N ALA A 70 2.68 7.63 0.99
CA ALA A 70 1.60 7.22 0.10
C ALA A 70 2.07 6.25 -0.99
N ARG A 71 3.23 6.49 -1.59
CA ARG A 71 3.82 5.58 -2.57
C ARG A 71 4.23 4.24 -1.94
N LYS A 72 4.76 4.25 -0.71
CA LYS A 72 5.05 3.02 0.05
C LYS A 72 3.79 2.21 0.30
N LEU A 73 2.70 2.88 0.75
CA LEU A 73 1.39 2.24 0.92
C LEU A 73 0.86 1.67 -0.40
N GLN A 74 0.89 2.45 -1.48
CA GLN A 74 0.45 1.98 -2.79
C GLN A 74 1.23 0.75 -3.24
N ASN A 75 2.55 0.77 -3.09
CA ASN A 75 3.40 -0.36 -3.43
C ASN A 75 3.18 -1.56 -2.50
N TYR A 76 2.95 -1.33 -1.21
CA TYR A 76 2.67 -2.39 -0.25
C TYR A 76 1.38 -3.17 -0.59
N PHE A 77 0.40 -2.50 -1.20
CA PHE A 77 -0.82 -3.16 -1.70
C PHE A 77 -0.62 -3.86 -3.05
N THR A 78 0.56 -3.77 -3.67
CA THR A 78 0.92 -4.66 -4.77
C THR A 78 1.38 -5.99 -4.18
N GLN A 79 0.74 -7.08 -4.59
CA GLN A 79 0.99 -8.38 -3.98
C GLN A 79 1.33 -9.43 -5.05
N PRO A 80 2.32 -10.28 -4.82
CA PRO A 80 2.45 -11.51 -5.58
C PRO A 80 1.30 -12.44 -5.17
N PHE A 81 0.35 -12.69 -6.04
CA PHE A 81 -0.80 -13.51 -5.74
C PHE A 81 -0.75 -14.84 -6.49
N PHE A 82 -1.25 -15.91 -5.86
CA PHE A 82 -1.10 -17.30 -6.29
C PHE A 82 -1.56 -17.56 -7.74
N VAL A 83 -2.68 -16.97 -8.16
CA VAL A 83 -3.22 -17.13 -9.52
C VAL A 83 -2.28 -16.54 -10.59
N ALA A 84 -1.43 -15.58 -10.22
CA ALA A 84 -0.50 -14.94 -11.15
C ALA A 84 0.86 -15.63 -11.24
N GLU A 85 1.16 -16.63 -10.41
CA GLU A 85 2.46 -17.31 -10.40
C GLU A 85 2.94 -17.77 -11.79
N PRO A 86 2.08 -18.39 -12.65
CA PRO A 86 2.51 -18.82 -13.98
C PRO A 86 2.95 -17.69 -14.90
N TYR A 87 2.49 -16.46 -14.63
CA TYR A 87 2.77 -15.28 -15.45
C TYR A 87 3.87 -14.40 -14.88
N THR A 88 3.96 -14.34 -13.55
CA THR A 88 4.92 -13.47 -12.85
C THR A 88 6.22 -14.17 -12.50
N HIS A 89 6.23 -15.51 -12.55
CA HIS A 89 7.31 -16.36 -12.05
C HIS A 89 7.73 -16.06 -10.61
N ARG A 90 6.76 -15.58 -9.82
CA ARG A 90 6.92 -15.31 -8.39
C ARG A 90 5.88 -16.10 -7.60
N PRO A 91 6.28 -16.79 -6.53
CA PRO A 91 5.33 -17.47 -5.65
C PRO A 91 4.37 -16.45 -5.02
N GLY A 92 3.11 -16.81 -4.93
CA GLY A 92 2.11 -16.00 -4.23
C GLY A 92 2.43 -15.91 -2.74
N THR A 93 2.07 -14.80 -2.14
CA THR A 93 2.30 -14.57 -0.70
C THR A 93 0.98 -14.19 -0.02
N TYR A 94 0.71 -14.83 1.09
CA TYR A 94 -0.41 -14.48 1.96
C TYR A 94 0.10 -13.64 3.13
N VAL A 95 -0.44 -12.44 3.27
CA VAL A 95 -0.19 -11.56 4.41
C VAL A 95 -1.43 -11.54 5.31
N ARG A 96 -1.24 -11.80 6.58
CA ARG A 96 -2.34 -11.76 7.56
C ARG A 96 -2.87 -10.35 7.72
N ARG A 97 -4.18 -10.24 8.02
CA ARG A 97 -4.85 -8.94 8.19
C ARG A 97 -4.21 -8.09 9.30
N ASP A 98 -3.92 -8.71 10.43
CA ASP A 98 -3.28 -8.04 11.57
C ASP A 98 -1.88 -7.51 11.23
N GLU A 99 -1.07 -8.30 10.54
CA GLU A 99 0.22 -7.88 10.00
C GLU A 99 0.08 -6.71 9.03
N ALA A 100 -0.87 -6.80 8.10
CA ALA A 100 -1.13 -5.73 7.14
C ALA A 100 -1.53 -4.41 7.82
N LEU A 101 -2.37 -4.48 8.86
CA LEU A 101 -2.76 -3.29 9.63
C LEU A 101 -1.58 -2.67 10.38
N HIS A 102 -0.75 -3.48 11.03
CA HIS A 102 0.47 -3.02 11.70
C HIS A 102 1.42 -2.35 10.72
N THR A 103 1.68 -2.99 9.58
CA THR A 103 2.58 -2.43 8.55
C THR A 103 2.05 -1.11 8.00
N CYS A 104 0.75 -1.01 7.71
CA CYS A 104 0.13 0.25 7.26
C CYS A 104 0.29 1.36 8.30
N ARG A 105 0.03 1.06 9.57
CA ARG A 105 0.21 2.02 10.66
C ARG A 105 1.66 2.48 10.77
N ASP A 106 2.60 1.56 10.74
CA ASP A 106 4.02 1.86 10.83
C ASP A 106 4.52 2.72 9.66
N ILE A 107 4.00 2.50 8.44
CA ILE A 107 4.27 3.38 7.29
C ILE A 107 3.70 4.78 7.55
N LEU A 108 2.47 4.89 8.03
CA LEU A 108 1.82 6.17 8.33
C LEU A 108 2.57 6.95 9.40
N GLU A 109 3.06 6.28 10.44
CA GLU A 109 3.84 6.85 11.54
C GLU A 109 5.29 7.17 11.12
N GLY A 110 5.75 6.71 9.96
CA GLY A 110 7.08 6.98 9.43
C GLY A 110 8.19 6.06 9.95
N ARG A 111 7.83 4.93 10.57
CA ARG A 111 8.81 3.94 11.08
C ARG A 111 9.64 3.29 9.98
N TYR A 112 9.21 3.41 8.73
CA TYR A 112 9.89 2.89 7.55
C TYR A 112 10.30 4.00 6.57
N ASP A 113 10.48 5.23 7.06
CA ASP A 113 10.88 6.36 6.22
C ASP A 113 12.29 6.15 5.62
N ASP A 114 13.15 5.40 6.29
CA ASP A 114 14.49 4.97 5.84
C ASP A 114 14.48 3.90 4.74
N ILE A 115 13.37 3.16 4.58
CA ILE A 115 13.25 2.11 3.58
C ILE A 115 12.85 2.71 2.23
N PRO A 116 13.57 2.39 1.12
CA PRO A 116 13.25 2.90 -0.20
C PRO A 116 11.85 2.45 -0.67
N VAL A 117 11.11 3.34 -1.33
CA VAL A 117 9.75 3.07 -1.87
C VAL A 117 9.71 1.79 -2.73
N LYS A 118 10.75 1.55 -3.54
CA LYS A 118 10.85 0.38 -4.41
C LYS A 118 10.88 -0.96 -3.68
N ALA A 119 11.33 -0.99 -2.41
CA ALA A 119 11.39 -2.22 -1.63
C ALA A 119 10.00 -2.79 -1.32
N PHE A 120 8.98 -1.93 -1.29
CA PHE A 120 7.58 -2.29 -1.05
C PHE A 120 6.87 -2.87 -2.27
N TYR A 121 7.43 -2.67 -3.47
CA TYR A 121 6.77 -3.08 -4.70
C TYR A 121 6.80 -4.59 -4.89
N PHE A 122 5.63 -5.21 -5.03
CA PHE A 122 5.49 -6.65 -5.22
C PHE A 122 6.21 -7.46 -4.13
N ALA A 123 6.17 -6.97 -2.91
CA ALA A 123 6.65 -7.66 -1.73
C ALA A 123 5.48 -8.33 -1.01
N GLY A 124 5.77 -9.39 -0.28
CA GLY A 124 4.80 -10.03 0.61
C GLY A 124 4.69 -9.27 1.94
N GLY A 125 5.13 -9.88 3.03
CA GLY A 125 5.15 -9.26 4.35
C GLY A 125 6.32 -8.32 4.58
N ILE A 126 6.32 -7.70 5.76
CA ILE A 126 7.34 -6.69 6.15
C ILE A 126 8.76 -7.25 6.21
N GLU A 127 8.93 -8.53 6.54
CA GLU A 127 10.26 -9.14 6.59
C GLU A 127 10.94 -9.19 5.22
N GLU A 128 10.17 -9.50 4.17
CA GLU A 128 10.69 -9.45 2.80
C GLU A 128 11.10 -8.04 2.41
N ILE A 129 10.32 -7.03 2.79
CA ILE A 129 10.62 -5.62 2.53
C ILE A 129 11.94 -5.21 3.19
N ARG A 130 12.15 -5.60 4.46
CA ARG A 130 13.40 -5.33 5.19
C ARG A 130 14.60 -6.02 4.55
N ASN A 131 14.45 -7.28 4.16
CA ASN A 131 15.53 -8.02 3.50
C ASN A 131 15.92 -7.39 2.16
N ARG A 132 14.94 -6.92 1.39
CA ARG A 132 15.19 -6.19 0.13
C ARG A 132 15.88 -4.85 0.37
N ALA A 133 15.50 -4.14 1.42
CA ALA A 133 16.14 -2.87 1.77
C ALA A 133 17.60 -3.08 2.17
N ALA A 134 17.91 -4.12 2.95
CA ALA A 134 19.27 -4.48 3.34
C ALA A 134 20.13 -4.90 2.14
N ALA A 135 19.56 -5.55 1.13
CA ALA A 135 20.29 -5.98 -0.07
C ALA A 135 20.62 -4.82 -1.05
N VAL A 136 20.10 -3.63 -0.84
CA VAL A 136 20.27 -2.44 -1.71
C VAL A 136 21.30 -1.46 -1.11
N GLN A 137 21.73 -1.68 0.13
CA GLN A 137 22.82 -0.93 0.76
C GLN A 137 24.17 -1.57 0.40
#